data_b0596208d05a28fb8d6f3671f1492428
#
_entry.id   b0596208d05a28fb8d6f3671f1492428
#
_cell.length_a   1.000
_cell.length_b   1.000
_cell.length_c   1.000
_cell.angle_alpha   90.00
_cell.angle_beta   90.00
_cell.angle_gamma   90.00
#
_symmetry.space_group_name_H-M   'P 1'
#
loop_
_entity.id
_entity.type
_entity.pdbx_description
1 polymer ?
#
loop_
_entity_poly.entity_id
_entity_poly.type
_entity_poly.pdbx_seq_one_letter_code
_entity_poly.pdbx_strand_id
1 'polypeptide(L)'
;MGEPGSGAPVVLDGVVEQVLEFVTAAGLGAAGEYAASPGGAEPDLYGSADAAAIRYILSDLPADGATRDQWVAHLRSFQDSDGAFRHTSHNAFHTTAQAVGALDLFDAQPSHRLSFLEPLLAAGGIESLLDELDWTQPWMGSWTGAGSASALLVTGMADRAWQQRYLGWLAQETDPVSGLLRRGSIGQDSGTFFANLAATFHYVFVGEYLAAPMTAPEAKIDSALRTYTDGMLSADRSVGFAQGDWAYVLNRATRHTSHRGDEARAALREVALGVADNVLTHGIQGSMHDVLGVVTTLAELQNAAPGLLLTPRPLRSLLDRRPFL
;
A
#
# COMPACT_ATOMS: atom_id res chain seq x y z
N MET A 1 15.78 35.55 -7.26
CA MET A 1 15.29 34.16 -7.22
C MET A 1 14.72 33.95 -5.82
N GLY A 2 13.39 33.99 -5.67
CA GLY A 2 12.71 33.72 -4.41
C GLY A 2 12.82 32.23 -4.12
N GLU A 3 13.05 31.86 -2.86
CA GLU A 3 12.95 30.47 -2.43
C GLU A 3 11.59 29.88 -2.81
N PRO A 4 11.49 28.66 -3.35
CA PRO A 4 10.22 28.03 -3.66
C PRO A 4 9.41 27.92 -2.37
N GLY A 5 8.21 28.52 -2.35
CA GLY A 5 7.33 28.79 -1.23
C GLY A 5 7.40 27.77 -0.10
N SER A 6 7.86 28.23 1.06
CA SER A 6 7.68 27.57 2.35
C SER A 6 6.22 27.75 2.77
N GLY A 7 5.32 26.88 2.26
CA GLY A 7 3.99 26.77 2.86
C GLY A 7 4.17 26.48 4.35
N ALA A 8 3.42 27.18 5.22
CA ALA A 8 3.47 26.91 6.65
C ALA A 8 3.17 25.41 6.91
N PRO A 9 3.81 24.77 7.90
CA PRO A 9 3.49 23.41 8.29
C PRO A 9 2.01 23.26 8.64
N VAL A 10 1.41 22.14 8.23
CA VAL A 10 0.03 21.77 8.56
C VAL A 10 0.02 20.82 9.73
N VAL A 11 -0.68 21.15 10.80
CA VAL A 11 -0.81 20.32 12.00
C VAL A 11 -2.01 19.38 11.84
N LEU A 12 -1.76 18.08 11.99
CA LEU A 12 -2.74 17.00 11.80
C LEU A 12 -3.08 16.23 13.10
N ASP A 13 -2.81 16.84 14.27
CA ASP A 13 -3.06 16.19 15.57
C ASP A 13 -4.53 15.75 15.69
N GLY A 14 -5.48 16.62 15.34
CA GLY A 14 -6.91 16.30 15.36
C GLY A 14 -7.31 15.21 14.36
N VAL A 15 -6.59 15.05 13.24
CA VAL A 15 -6.81 13.95 12.29
C VAL A 15 -6.36 12.63 12.91
N VAL A 16 -5.20 12.61 13.58
CA VAL A 16 -4.72 11.41 14.28
C VAL A 16 -5.69 11.00 15.39
N GLU A 17 -6.23 11.95 16.15
CA GLU A 17 -7.25 11.69 17.17
C GLU A 17 -8.51 11.08 16.55
N GLN A 18 -9.05 11.65 15.46
CA GLN A 18 -10.22 11.10 14.76
C GLN A 18 -9.98 9.67 14.24
N VAL A 19 -8.78 9.37 13.70
CA VAL A 19 -8.43 8.02 13.27
C VAL A 19 -8.44 7.05 14.44
N LEU A 20 -7.85 7.42 15.59
CA LEU A 20 -7.84 6.57 16.78
C LEU A 20 -9.25 6.36 17.36
N GLU A 21 -10.10 7.39 17.36
CA GLU A 21 -11.50 7.30 17.73
C GLU A 21 -12.26 6.36 16.81
N PHE A 22 -12.06 6.47 15.47
CA PHE A 22 -12.67 5.58 14.49
C PHE A 22 -12.29 4.11 14.73
N VAL A 23 -10.99 3.84 14.86
CA VAL A 23 -10.48 2.48 15.14
C VAL A 23 -11.05 1.94 16.46
N THR A 24 -11.12 2.78 17.50
CA THR A 24 -11.67 2.40 18.79
C THR A 24 -13.17 2.08 18.69
N ALA A 25 -13.93 2.89 17.97
CA ALA A 25 -15.37 2.71 17.78
C ALA A 25 -15.73 1.46 16.93
N ALA A 26 -14.80 0.99 16.09
CA ALA A 26 -14.97 -0.27 15.34
C ALA A 26 -14.57 -1.51 16.15
N GLY A 27 -13.94 -1.35 17.33
CA GLY A 27 -13.53 -2.45 18.21
C GLY A 27 -14.70 -3.16 18.86
N LEU A 28 -14.63 -4.50 18.96
CA LEU A 28 -15.69 -5.35 19.49
C LEU A 28 -15.43 -5.85 20.91
N GLY A 29 -14.43 -5.27 21.59
CA GLY A 29 -14.13 -5.49 23.01
C GLY A 29 -13.00 -6.50 23.27
N ALA A 30 -12.82 -7.53 22.45
CA ALA A 30 -11.66 -8.39 22.55
C ALA A 30 -10.49 -7.85 21.72
N ALA A 31 -9.26 -8.11 22.17
CA ALA A 31 -8.07 -7.63 21.48
C ALA A 31 -7.94 -8.26 20.08
N GLY A 32 -7.83 -7.42 19.08
CA GLY A 32 -7.73 -7.83 17.67
C GLY A 32 -9.07 -7.98 16.96
N GLU A 33 -10.20 -7.95 17.68
CA GLU A 33 -11.53 -8.07 17.06
C GLU A 33 -12.06 -6.70 16.67
N TYR A 34 -12.15 -6.46 15.35
CA TYR A 34 -12.67 -5.23 14.78
C TYR A 34 -13.68 -5.52 13.69
N ALA A 35 -14.74 -4.73 13.66
CA ALA A 35 -15.68 -4.71 12.55
C ALA A 35 -15.07 -3.94 11.36
N ALA A 36 -15.66 -4.12 10.17
CA ALA A 36 -15.25 -3.37 8.97
C ALA A 36 -15.42 -1.85 9.11
N SER A 37 -16.31 -1.40 10.00
CA SER A 37 -16.55 0.02 10.31
C SER A 37 -17.25 0.17 11.66
N PRO A 38 -17.23 1.39 12.26
CA PRO A 38 -17.95 1.67 13.50
C PRO A 38 -19.45 1.28 13.41
N GLY A 39 -19.94 0.63 14.46
CA GLY A 39 -21.32 0.14 14.54
C GLY A 39 -21.55 -1.25 13.91
N GLY A 40 -20.55 -1.86 13.28
CA GLY A 40 -20.58 -3.27 12.90
C GLY A 40 -20.63 -4.17 14.15
N ALA A 41 -21.28 -5.34 14.02
CA ALA A 41 -21.50 -6.26 15.15
C ALA A 41 -20.61 -7.51 15.11
N GLU A 42 -20.02 -7.80 13.96
CA GLU A 42 -19.24 -9.03 13.74
C GLU A 42 -17.78 -8.71 13.42
N PRO A 43 -16.84 -9.54 13.89
CA PRO A 43 -15.45 -9.42 13.52
C PRO A 43 -15.25 -9.57 12.01
N ASP A 44 -14.46 -8.70 11.46
CA ASP A 44 -14.13 -8.67 10.04
C ASP A 44 -12.62 -8.81 9.84
N LEU A 45 -12.19 -9.60 8.84
CA LEU A 45 -10.78 -9.81 8.57
C LEU A 45 -10.07 -8.51 8.17
N TYR A 46 -10.66 -7.72 7.26
CA TYR A 46 -10.09 -6.43 6.88
C TYR A 46 -10.18 -5.42 8.02
N GLY A 47 -11.31 -5.40 8.75
CA GLY A 47 -11.44 -4.59 9.96
C GLY A 47 -10.29 -4.80 10.94
N SER A 48 -9.96 -6.07 11.20
CA SER A 48 -8.88 -6.44 12.13
C SER A 48 -7.49 -6.22 11.55
N ALA A 49 -7.22 -6.62 10.30
CA ALA A 49 -5.91 -6.48 9.65
C ALA A 49 -5.56 -5.00 9.41
N ASP A 50 -6.52 -4.20 8.99
CA ASP A 50 -6.35 -2.78 8.72
C ASP A 50 -6.21 -1.97 10.01
N ALA A 51 -6.94 -2.34 11.08
CA ALA A 51 -6.74 -1.76 12.41
C ALA A 51 -5.31 -1.99 12.91
N ALA A 52 -4.74 -3.19 12.71
CA ALA A 52 -3.33 -3.46 13.05
C ALA A 52 -2.38 -2.56 12.24
N ALA A 53 -2.62 -2.42 10.94
CA ALA A 53 -1.81 -1.58 10.05
C ALA A 53 -1.89 -0.09 10.45
N ILE A 54 -3.10 0.44 10.68
CA ILE A 54 -3.31 1.82 11.13
C ILE A 54 -2.59 2.07 12.46
N ARG A 55 -2.76 1.18 13.46
CA ARG A 55 -2.06 1.30 14.75
C ARG A 55 -0.55 1.23 14.59
N TYR A 56 -0.02 0.41 13.67
CA TYR A 56 1.41 0.40 13.35
C TYR A 56 1.88 1.76 12.82
N ILE A 57 1.17 2.32 11.83
CA ILE A 57 1.50 3.63 11.24
C ILE A 57 1.51 4.72 12.31
N LEU A 58 0.53 4.70 13.21
CA LEU A 58 0.40 5.66 14.32
C LEU A 58 1.32 5.37 15.52
N SER A 59 2.14 4.32 15.46
CA SER A 59 2.98 3.88 16.61
C SER A 59 2.18 3.52 17.86
N ASP A 60 0.98 2.92 17.66
CA ASP A 60 0.01 2.57 18.70
C ASP A 60 -0.27 1.04 18.77
N LEU A 61 0.59 0.20 18.22
CA LEU A 61 0.48 -1.26 18.39
C LEU A 61 0.63 -1.63 19.86
N PRO A 62 -0.12 -2.65 20.36
CA PRO A 62 0.00 -3.10 21.74
C PRO A 62 1.43 -3.53 22.06
N ALA A 63 1.93 -3.10 23.22
CA ALA A 63 3.29 -3.41 23.65
C ALA A 63 3.36 -4.71 24.48
N ASP A 64 2.29 -5.08 25.17
CA ASP A 64 2.26 -6.27 26.01
C ASP A 64 2.02 -7.55 25.20
N GLY A 65 2.71 -8.63 25.60
CA GLY A 65 2.69 -9.90 24.88
C GLY A 65 1.31 -10.57 24.86
N ALA A 66 0.54 -10.48 25.94
CA ALA A 66 -0.76 -11.15 26.03
C ALA A 66 -1.78 -10.55 25.05
N THR A 67 -1.83 -9.23 24.92
CA THR A 67 -2.67 -8.55 23.93
C THR A 67 -2.20 -8.87 22.51
N ARG A 68 -0.89 -8.89 22.25
CA ARG A 68 -0.34 -9.28 20.93
C ARG A 68 -0.72 -10.72 20.57
N ASP A 69 -0.62 -11.66 21.51
CA ASP A 69 -0.99 -13.06 21.29
C ASP A 69 -2.49 -13.22 20.96
N GLN A 70 -3.36 -12.43 21.58
CA GLN A 70 -4.79 -12.38 21.26
C GLN A 70 -5.04 -11.89 19.83
N TRP A 71 -4.37 -10.82 19.40
CA TRP A 71 -4.43 -10.32 18.02
C TRP A 71 -4.00 -11.40 17.03
N VAL A 72 -2.88 -12.07 17.30
CA VAL A 72 -2.36 -13.13 16.44
C VAL A 72 -3.33 -14.30 16.35
N ALA A 73 -3.88 -14.73 17.49
CA ALA A 73 -4.86 -15.81 17.54
C ALA A 73 -6.11 -15.46 16.74
N HIS A 74 -6.61 -14.22 16.89
CA HIS A 74 -7.78 -13.75 16.16
C HIS A 74 -7.53 -13.70 14.64
N LEU A 75 -6.44 -13.08 14.18
CA LEU A 75 -6.10 -13.05 12.76
C LEU A 75 -5.96 -14.46 12.17
N ARG A 76 -5.33 -15.39 12.91
CA ARG A 76 -5.19 -16.78 12.49
C ARG A 76 -6.51 -17.54 12.38
N SER A 77 -7.54 -17.13 13.13
CA SER A 77 -8.86 -17.79 13.09
C SER A 77 -9.59 -17.65 11.75
N PHE A 78 -9.18 -16.68 10.91
CA PHE A 78 -9.70 -16.50 9.56
C PHE A 78 -9.00 -17.36 8.50
N GLN A 79 -7.94 -18.12 8.88
CA GLN A 79 -7.16 -18.88 7.92
C GLN A 79 -7.82 -20.22 7.61
N ASP A 80 -8.00 -20.51 6.34
CA ASP A 80 -8.47 -21.81 5.83
C ASP A 80 -7.39 -22.89 5.89
N SER A 81 -7.79 -24.16 5.78
CA SER A 81 -6.89 -25.32 5.86
C SER A 81 -5.86 -25.40 4.72
N ASP A 82 -6.10 -24.76 3.57
CA ASP A 82 -5.15 -24.61 2.46
C ASP A 82 -4.18 -23.44 2.65
N GLY A 83 -4.30 -22.76 3.77
CA GLY A 83 -3.48 -21.62 4.15
C GLY A 83 -3.97 -20.27 3.63
N ALA A 84 -4.99 -20.24 2.78
CA ALA A 84 -5.54 -18.99 2.27
C ALA A 84 -6.34 -18.25 3.34
N PHE A 85 -6.36 -16.94 3.21
CA PHE A 85 -7.36 -16.08 3.85
C PHE A 85 -8.32 -15.60 2.76
N ARG A 86 -9.62 -15.69 3.02
CA ARG A 86 -10.65 -15.33 2.05
C ARG A 86 -11.61 -14.32 2.61
N HIS A 87 -12.00 -13.38 1.76
CA HIS A 87 -13.01 -12.38 2.09
C HIS A 87 -13.80 -12.03 0.82
N THR A 88 -15.02 -11.52 0.99
CA THR A 88 -15.92 -11.22 -0.14
C THR A 88 -15.55 -9.97 -0.92
N SER A 89 -14.77 -9.05 -0.31
CA SER A 89 -14.41 -7.78 -0.95
C SER A 89 -13.26 -7.88 -1.95
N HIS A 90 -12.35 -8.86 -1.76
CA HIS A 90 -11.15 -9.01 -2.57
C HIS A 90 -10.87 -10.49 -2.88
N ASN A 91 -10.02 -10.75 -3.88
CA ASN A 91 -9.58 -12.11 -4.18
C ASN A 91 -8.68 -12.69 -3.07
N ALA A 92 -8.53 -14.02 -3.06
CA ALA A 92 -7.76 -14.72 -2.03
C ALA A 92 -6.28 -14.32 -1.97
N PHE A 93 -5.69 -13.89 -3.08
CA PHE A 93 -4.27 -13.47 -3.12
C PHE A 93 -4.07 -12.16 -2.38
N HIS A 94 -4.92 -11.16 -2.64
CA HIS A 94 -4.93 -9.88 -1.95
C HIS A 94 -5.22 -10.08 -0.45
N THR A 95 -6.30 -10.79 -0.15
CA THR A 95 -6.73 -11.02 1.24
C THR A 95 -5.66 -11.76 2.05
N THR A 96 -5.01 -12.77 1.46
CA THR A 96 -3.92 -13.48 2.13
C THR A 96 -2.72 -12.57 2.38
N ALA A 97 -2.32 -11.74 1.41
CA ALA A 97 -1.22 -10.80 1.60
C ALA A 97 -1.50 -9.79 2.73
N GLN A 98 -2.73 -9.28 2.79
CA GLN A 98 -3.17 -8.35 3.85
C GLN A 98 -3.12 -9.01 5.22
N ALA A 99 -3.67 -10.22 5.36
CA ALA A 99 -3.67 -10.95 6.63
C ALA A 99 -2.27 -11.37 7.08
N VAL A 100 -1.44 -11.90 6.17
CA VAL A 100 -0.05 -12.27 6.45
C VAL A 100 0.76 -11.03 6.82
N GLY A 101 0.56 -9.92 6.12
CA GLY A 101 1.18 -8.65 6.46
C GLY A 101 0.77 -8.14 7.84
N ALA A 102 -0.50 -8.29 8.24
CA ALA A 102 -0.96 -7.93 9.57
C ALA A 102 -0.32 -8.83 10.65
N LEU A 103 -0.20 -10.14 10.40
CA LEU A 103 0.52 -11.05 11.30
C LEU A 103 2.00 -10.66 11.46
N ASP A 104 2.66 -10.25 10.37
CA ASP A 104 4.07 -9.80 10.41
C ASP A 104 4.29 -8.57 11.31
N LEU A 105 3.29 -7.68 11.44
CA LEU A 105 3.37 -6.56 12.38
C LEU A 105 3.48 -7.00 13.84
N PHE A 106 3.05 -8.22 14.15
CA PHE A 106 3.17 -8.87 15.45
C PHE A 106 4.35 -9.87 15.52
N ASP A 107 5.22 -9.89 14.51
CA ASP A 107 6.32 -10.86 14.36
C ASP A 107 5.82 -12.32 14.34
N ALA A 108 4.62 -12.55 13.81
CA ALA A 108 3.94 -13.84 13.77
C ALA A 108 3.78 -14.35 12.33
N GLN A 109 3.67 -15.67 12.20
CA GLN A 109 3.43 -16.36 10.94
C GLN A 109 2.02 -16.94 10.89
N PRO A 110 1.44 -17.24 9.70
CA PRO A 110 0.20 -17.99 9.57
C PRO A 110 0.25 -19.34 10.28
N SER A 111 -0.89 -19.89 10.71
CA SER A 111 -0.98 -21.22 11.33
C SER A 111 -0.75 -22.36 10.32
N HIS A 112 -1.25 -22.17 9.10
CA HIS A 112 -1.14 -23.13 8.01
C HIS A 112 -0.23 -22.59 6.91
N ARG A 113 0.56 -23.47 6.31
CA ARG A 113 1.36 -23.15 5.13
C ARG A 113 0.45 -22.72 3.99
N LEU A 114 0.85 -21.73 3.19
CA LEU A 114 0.09 -21.20 2.06
C LEU A 114 0.14 -22.19 0.87
N SER A 115 -0.45 -23.39 1.03
CA SER A 115 -0.35 -24.48 0.04
C SER A 115 -0.99 -24.13 -1.30
N PHE A 116 -2.01 -23.24 -1.30
CA PHE A 116 -2.62 -22.74 -2.54
C PHE A 116 -1.68 -21.89 -3.40
N LEU A 117 -0.58 -21.34 -2.82
CA LEU A 117 0.47 -20.61 -3.54
C LEU A 117 1.66 -21.47 -3.97
N GLU A 118 1.75 -22.74 -3.51
CA GLU A 118 2.87 -23.61 -3.86
C GLU A 118 3.11 -23.79 -5.37
N PRO A 119 2.09 -23.85 -6.23
CA PRO A 119 2.30 -23.91 -7.68
C PRO A 119 3.12 -22.75 -8.23
N LEU A 120 3.06 -21.55 -7.58
CA LEU A 120 3.78 -20.37 -7.99
C LEU A 120 5.29 -20.42 -7.66
N LEU A 121 5.72 -21.37 -6.82
CA LEU A 121 7.13 -21.56 -6.47
C LEU A 121 7.92 -22.28 -7.56
N ALA A 122 7.25 -23.08 -8.38
CA ALA A 122 7.87 -23.77 -9.49
C ALA A 122 8.44 -22.80 -10.54
N ALA A 123 9.41 -23.24 -11.32
CA ALA A 123 9.93 -22.49 -12.46
C ALA A 123 8.80 -22.22 -13.47
N GLY A 124 8.63 -20.96 -13.86
CA GLY A 124 7.54 -20.51 -14.73
C GLY A 124 6.19 -20.28 -14.01
N GLY A 125 6.04 -20.65 -12.74
CA GLY A 125 4.76 -20.58 -12.04
C GLY A 125 4.28 -19.15 -11.82
N ILE A 126 5.12 -18.30 -11.23
CA ILE A 126 4.76 -16.90 -11.01
C ILE A 126 4.73 -16.11 -12.31
N GLU A 127 5.64 -16.40 -13.24
CA GLU A 127 5.69 -15.75 -14.54
C GLU A 127 4.40 -16.02 -15.33
N SER A 128 3.92 -17.27 -15.36
CA SER A 128 2.65 -17.62 -16.01
C SER A 128 1.46 -16.92 -15.36
N LEU A 129 1.40 -16.87 -14.02
CA LEU A 129 0.35 -16.12 -13.33
C LEU A 129 0.34 -14.67 -13.78
N LEU A 130 1.51 -14.00 -13.79
CA LEU A 130 1.63 -12.58 -14.16
C LEU A 130 1.28 -12.33 -15.63
N ASP A 131 1.60 -13.27 -16.53
CA ASP A 131 1.24 -13.19 -17.95
C ASP A 131 -0.26 -13.37 -18.21
N GLU A 132 -0.94 -14.16 -17.37
CA GLU A 132 -2.36 -14.46 -17.49
C GLU A 132 -3.28 -13.44 -16.80
N LEU A 133 -2.73 -12.45 -16.08
CA LEU A 133 -3.54 -11.39 -15.47
C LEU A 133 -4.32 -10.60 -16.53
N ASP A 134 -5.49 -10.13 -16.14
CA ASP A 134 -6.27 -9.21 -16.99
C ASP A 134 -5.65 -7.80 -16.97
N TRP A 135 -4.75 -7.57 -17.92
CA TRP A 135 -4.09 -6.27 -18.08
C TRP A 135 -4.98 -5.19 -18.73
N THR A 136 -6.25 -5.50 -19.03
CA THR A 136 -7.25 -4.47 -19.35
C THR A 136 -7.81 -3.82 -18.09
N GLN A 137 -7.64 -4.47 -16.93
CA GLN A 137 -7.95 -3.99 -15.60
C GLN A 137 -6.67 -4.01 -14.72
N PRO A 138 -5.62 -3.24 -15.09
CA PRO A 138 -4.28 -3.45 -14.55
C PRO A 138 -4.22 -3.26 -13.02
N TRP A 139 -4.94 -2.28 -12.47
CA TRP A 139 -4.96 -2.02 -11.03
C TRP A 139 -5.52 -3.23 -10.25
N MET A 140 -6.69 -3.74 -10.65
CA MET A 140 -7.29 -4.92 -10.01
C MET A 140 -6.47 -6.20 -10.26
N GLY A 141 -5.93 -6.39 -11.48
CA GLY A 141 -5.05 -7.52 -11.81
C GLY A 141 -3.80 -7.56 -10.94
N SER A 142 -3.23 -6.41 -10.62
CA SER A 142 -2.01 -6.31 -9.80
C SER A 142 -2.21 -6.80 -8.36
N TRP A 143 -3.43 -6.79 -7.82
CA TRP A 143 -3.75 -7.38 -6.51
C TRP A 143 -3.36 -8.85 -6.42
N THR A 144 -3.59 -9.60 -7.52
CA THR A 144 -3.20 -11.01 -7.59
C THR A 144 -1.68 -11.18 -7.67
N GLY A 145 -1.03 -10.46 -8.58
CA GLY A 145 0.41 -10.61 -8.81
C GLY A 145 1.27 -10.14 -7.64
N ALA A 146 1.03 -8.95 -7.14
CA ALA A 146 1.77 -8.39 -6.00
C ALA A 146 1.37 -9.06 -4.68
N GLY A 147 0.08 -9.38 -4.49
CA GLY A 147 -0.39 -10.10 -3.30
C GLY A 147 0.24 -11.48 -3.17
N SER A 148 0.32 -12.25 -4.26
CA SER A 148 1.02 -13.54 -4.28
C SER A 148 2.48 -13.39 -3.88
N ALA A 149 3.18 -12.43 -4.49
CA ALA A 149 4.59 -12.18 -4.21
C ALA A 149 4.81 -11.77 -2.75
N SER A 150 4.01 -10.85 -2.25
CA SER A 150 4.10 -10.35 -0.87
C SER A 150 3.88 -11.47 0.15
N ALA A 151 2.83 -12.28 -0.02
CA ALA A 151 2.55 -13.40 0.86
C ALA A 151 3.68 -14.44 0.88
N LEU A 152 4.23 -14.80 -0.29
CA LEU A 152 5.35 -15.72 -0.41
C LEU A 152 6.65 -15.19 0.20
N LEU A 153 6.90 -13.88 0.07
CA LEU A 153 8.08 -13.22 0.63
C LEU A 153 8.02 -13.12 2.16
N VAL A 154 6.90 -12.61 2.69
CA VAL A 154 6.74 -12.42 4.14
C VAL A 154 6.74 -13.76 4.91
N THR A 155 6.22 -14.82 4.30
CA THR A 155 6.24 -16.15 4.90
C THR A 155 7.56 -16.92 4.67
N GLY A 156 8.52 -16.33 3.94
CA GLY A 156 9.80 -16.97 3.62
C GLY A 156 9.69 -18.16 2.67
N MET A 157 8.57 -18.33 1.96
CA MET A 157 8.39 -19.40 0.98
C MET A 157 9.12 -19.11 -0.33
N ALA A 158 9.28 -17.84 -0.70
CA ALA A 158 10.00 -17.40 -1.89
C ALA A 158 11.52 -17.42 -1.66
N ASP A 159 12.23 -18.37 -2.25
CA ASP A 159 13.68 -18.42 -2.21
C ASP A 159 14.34 -17.36 -3.13
N ARG A 160 15.68 -17.25 -3.06
CA ARG A 160 16.43 -16.28 -3.86
C ARG A 160 16.26 -16.50 -5.37
N ALA A 161 16.16 -17.73 -5.82
CA ALA A 161 16.00 -18.05 -7.24
C ALA A 161 14.61 -17.60 -7.73
N TRP A 162 13.58 -17.80 -6.92
CA TRP A 162 12.23 -17.29 -7.18
C TRP A 162 12.22 -15.77 -7.24
N GLN A 163 12.84 -15.09 -6.26
CA GLN A 163 12.93 -13.63 -6.23
C GLN A 163 13.60 -13.07 -7.50
N GLN A 164 14.67 -13.73 -7.97
CA GLN A 164 15.36 -13.33 -9.20
C GLN A 164 14.47 -13.49 -10.45
N ARG A 165 13.68 -14.55 -10.55
CA ARG A 165 12.74 -14.75 -11.65
C ARG A 165 11.65 -13.68 -11.63
N TYR A 166 11.04 -13.44 -10.47
CA TYR A 166 10.02 -12.40 -10.29
C TYR A 166 10.53 -11.02 -10.70
N LEU A 167 11.68 -10.60 -10.17
CA LEU A 167 12.30 -9.32 -10.51
C LEU A 167 12.71 -9.25 -12.00
N GLY A 168 13.16 -10.37 -12.56
CA GLY A 168 13.50 -10.48 -13.98
C GLY A 168 12.28 -10.25 -14.87
N TRP A 169 11.14 -10.84 -14.52
CA TRP A 169 9.87 -10.60 -15.23
C TRP A 169 9.45 -9.13 -15.13
N LEU A 170 9.50 -8.54 -13.92
CA LEU A 170 9.16 -7.12 -13.74
C LEU A 170 10.05 -6.20 -14.60
N ALA A 171 11.35 -6.47 -14.63
CA ALA A 171 12.28 -5.66 -15.43
C ALA A 171 12.00 -5.79 -16.93
N GLN A 172 11.67 -6.99 -17.42
CA GLN A 172 11.35 -7.26 -18.83
C GLN A 172 10.03 -6.60 -19.25
N GLU A 173 9.02 -6.64 -18.38
CA GLU A 173 7.67 -6.14 -18.65
C GLU A 173 7.47 -4.67 -18.30
N THR A 174 8.47 -4.02 -17.70
CA THR A 174 8.45 -2.55 -17.55
C THR A 174 8.58 -1.90 -18.93
N ASP A 175 7.61 -1.07 -19.29
CA ASP A 175 7.65 -0.27 -20.51
C ASP A 175 8.76 0.80 -20.40
N PRO A 176 9.73 0.83 -21.32
CA PRO A 176 10.88 1.74 -21.18
C PRO A 176 10.53 3.21 -21.40
N VAL A 177 9.39 3.50 -22.03
CA VAL A 177 8.96 4.88 -22.33
C VAL A 177 8.20 5.48 -21.15
N SER A 178 7.29 4.71 -20.55
CA SER A 178 6.47 5.16 -19.43
C SER A 178 7.00 4.71 -18.07
N GLY A 179 7.86 3.70 -18.01
CA GLY A 179 8.28 3.07 -16.76
C GLY A 179 7.18 2.22 -16.09
N LEU A 180 6.00 2.11 -16.69
CA LEU A 180 4.85 1.41 -16.11
C LEU A 180 4.79 -0.06 -16.55
N LEU A 181 4.06 -0.88 -15.85
CA LEU A 181 3.72 -2.25 -16.19
C LEU A 181 2.31 -2.30 -16.83
N ARG A 182 2.04 -3.10 -17.81
CA ARG A 182 2.82 -4.07 -18.59
C ARG A 182 3.19 -3.44 -19.94
N ARG A 183 4.38 -3.74 -20.47
CA ARG A 183 4.81 -3.30 -21.81
C ARG A 183 3.78 -3.68 -22.87
N GLY A 184 3.42 -2.71 -23.73
CA GLY A 184 2.45 -2.88 -24.81
C GLY A 184 0.98 -2.81 -24.39
N SER A 185 0.68 -2.69 -23.07
CA SER A 185 -0.68 -2.59 -22.55
C SER A 185 -0.95 -1.25 -21.83
N ILE A 186 -0.07 -0.25 -22.00
CA ILE A 186 -0.21 1.04 -21.32
C ILE A 186 -1.33 1.85 -21.98
N GLY A 187 -2.37 2.16 -21.21
CA GLY A 187 -3.47 3.02 -21.64
C GLY A 187 -3.00 4.42 -21.97
N GLN A 188 -3.69 5.10 -22.88
CA GLN A 188 -3.27 6.43 -23.37
C GLN A 188 -4.14 7.55 -22.80
N ASP A 189 -5.41 7.29 -22.48
CA ASP A 189 -6.25 8.24 -21.76
C ASP A 189 -5.86 8.33 -20.29
N SER A 190 -6.15 9.47 -19.64
CA SER A 190 -5.71 9.75 -18.28
C SER A 190 -6.16 8.71 -17.25
N GLY A 191 -7.37 8.15 -17.39
CA GLY A 191 -7.92 7.16 -16.46
C GLY A 191 -7.21 5.82 -16.57
N THR A 192 -7.07 5.27 -17.77
CA THR A 192 -6.37 3.99 -18.00
C THR A 192 -4.87 4.13 -17.74
N PHE A 193 -4.27 5.28 -18.05
CA PHE A 193 -2.88 5.57 -17.73
C PHE A 193 -2.65 5.59 -16.22
N PHE A 194 -3.53 6.24 -15.46
CA PHE A 194 -3.48 6.21 -14.00
C PHE A 194 -3.64 4.78 -13.45
N ALA A 195 -4.55 3.97 -14.00
CA ALA A 195 -4.72 2.59 -13.58
C ALA A 195 -3.44 1.74 -13.79
N ASN A 196 -2.67 1.99 -14.87
CA ASN A 196 -1.36 1.38 -15.06
C ASN A 196 -0.32 1.87 -14.04
N LEU A 197 -0.36 3.15 -13.63
CA LEU A 197 0.52 3.68 -12.59
C LEU A 197 0.19 3.03 -11.23
N ALA A 198 -1.08 2.97 -10.85
CA ALA A 198 -1.53 2.34 -9.61
C ALA A 198 -1.23 0.83 -9.60
N ALA A 199 -1.36 0.13 -10.74
CA ALA A 199 -0.86 -1.24 -10.86
C ALA A 199 0.65 -1.33 -10.64
N THR A 200 1.41 -0.43 -11.25
CA THR A 200 2.88 -0.39 -11.14
C THR A 200 3.33 -0.17 -9.70
N PHE A 201 2.61 0.65 -8.94
CA PHE A 201 2.85 0.86 -7.51
C PHE A 201 2.95 -0.47 -6.74
N HIS A 202 2.02 -1.41 -6.95
CA HIS A 202 2.01 -2.70 -6.27
C HIS A 202 3.28 -3.53 -6.53
N TYR A 203 3.89 -3.39 -7.69
CA TYR A 203 5.15 -4.08 -8.01
C TYR A 203 6.38 -3.29 -7.55
N VAL A 204 6.29 -1.96 -7.48
CA VAL A 204 7.36 -1.10 -6.96
C VAL A 204 7.59 -1.40 -5.48
N PHE A 205 6.56 -1.54 -4.65
CA PHE A 205 6.77 -1.81 -3.24
C PHE A 205 7.38 -3.21 -2.99
N VAL A 206 7.09 -4.21 -3.83
CA VAL A 206 7.76 -5.52 -3.75
C VAL A 206 9.25 -5.38 -4.12
N GLY A 207 9.56 -4.61 -5.16
CA GLY A 207 10.95 -4.32 -5.55
C GLY A 207 11.72 -3.60 -4.45
N GLU A 208 11.14 -2.57 -3.84
CA GLU A 208 11.73 -1.83 -2.72
C GLU A 208 11.97 -2.73 -1.49
N TYR A 209 11.02 -3.60 -1.14
CA TYR A 209 11.18 -4.57 -0.06
C TYR A 209 12.35 -5.54 -0.29
N LEU A 210 12.56 -5.92 -1.55
CA LEU A 210 13.69 -6.77 -1.96
C LEU A 210 15.01 -5.97 -2.15
N ALA A 211 15.00 -4.67 -1.89
CA ALA A 211 16.12 -3.75 -2.14
C ALA A 211 16.66 -3.87 -3.59
N ALA A 212 15.76 -4.11 -4.54
CA ALA A 212 16.11 -4.23 -5.96
C ALA A 212 16.25 -2.84 -6.60
N PRO A 213 17.19 -2.67 -7.57
CA PRO A 213 17.25 -1.44 -8.35
C PRO A 213 15.95 -1.19 -9.10
N MET A 214 15.43 0.03 -9.02
CA MET A 214 14.20 0.40 -9.72
C MET A 214 14.45 0.46 -11.23
N THR A 215 13.64 -0.25 -12.01
CA THR A 215 13.68 -0.20 -13.48
C THR A 215 13.04 1.09 -13.99
N ALA A 216 13.71 1.80 -14.91
CA ALA A 216 13.24 3.03 -15.56
C ALA A 216 12.68 4.10 -14.58
N PRO A 217 13.46 4.54 -13.57
CA PRO A 217 12.98 5.51 -12.59
C PRO A 217 12.63 6.87 -13.20
N GLU A 218 13.38 7.33 -14.21
CA GLU A 218 13.11 8.60 -14.91
C GLU A 218 11.77 8.58 -15.62
N ALA A 219 11.46 7.50 -16.34
CA ALA A 219 10.19 7.34 -17.01
C ALA A 219 9.00 7.23 -16.03
N LYS A 220 9.22 6.61 -14.85
CA LYS A 220 8.22 6.60 -13.77
C LYS A 220 7.94 8.01 -13.23
N ILE A 221 8.96 8.84 -13.06
CA ILE A 221 8.80 10.24 -12.65
C ILE A 221 7.99 10.99 -13.70
N ASP A 222 8.32 10.85 -15.00
CA ASP A 222 7.58 11.50 -16.08
C ASP A 222 6.11 11.06 -16.11
N SER A 223 5.84 9.77 -15.91
CA SER A 223 4.50 9.23 -15.84
C SER A 223 3.70 9.72 -14.64
N ALA A 224 4.32 9.77 -13.47
CA ALA A 224 3.67 10.29 -12.27
C ALA A 224 3.37 11.80 -12.41
N LEU A 225 4.29 12.58 -12.96
CA LEU A 225 4.07 14.01 -13.22
C LEU A 225 3.00 14.25 -14.30
N ARG A 226 2.93 13.40 -15.34
CA ARG A 226 1.81 13.43 -16.30
C ARG A 226 0.48 13.19 -15.60
N THR A 227 0.37 12.17 -14.75
CA THR A 227 -0.85 11.85 -14.00
C THR A 227 -1.30 13.03 -13.13
N TYR A 228 -0.35 13.69 -12.47
CA TYR A 228 -0.60 14.91 -11.69
C TYR A 228 -1.13 16.04 -12.58
N THR A 229 -0.46 16.32 -13.71
CA THR A 229 -0.86 17.39 -14.65
C THR A 229 -2.23 17.12 -15.28
N ASP A 230 -2.58 15.85 -15.50
CA ASP A 230 -3.89 15.43 -16.02
C ASP A 230 -5.03 15.58 -14.98
N GLY A 231 -4.74 16.06 -13.76
CA GLY A 231 -5.73 16.32 -12.72
C GLY A 231 -6.31 15.05 -12.06
N MET A 232 -5.65 13.91 -12.20
CA MET A 232 -6.13 12.63 -11.66
C MET A 232 -6.07 12.57 -10.12
N LEU A 233 -5.34 13.49 -9.48
CA LEU A 233 -5.11 13.55 -8.03
C LEU A 233 -5.80 14.74 -7.37
N SER A 234 -6.77 15.33 -8.07
CA SER A 234 -7.50 16.51 -7.59
C SER A 234 -8.08 16.30 -6.19
N ALA A 235 -7.94 17.32 -5.35
CA ALA A 235 -8.44 17.34 -3.96
C ALA A 235 -9.98 17.26 -3.86
N ASP A 236 -10.70 17.49 -4.96
CA ASP A 236 -12.17 17.34 -5.02
C ASP A 236 -12.61 15.85 -4.96
N ARG A 237 -11.67 14.93 -5.03
CA ARG A 237 -11.91 13.49 -4.89
C ARG A 237 -11.66 13.05 -3.45
N SER A 238 -12.31 11.97 -3.03
CA SER A 238 -11.99 11.33 -1.75
C SER A 238 -10.50 10.98 -1.66
N VAL A 239 -9.88 11.31 -0.54
CA VAL A 239 -8.50 10.92 -0.25
C VAL A 239 -8.46 9.43 0.08
N GLY A 240 -7.47 8.72 -0.44
CA GLY A 240 -7.30 7.29 -0.21
C GLY A 240 -6.11 6.72 -0.98
N PHE A 241 -6.18 5.45 -1.32
CA PHE A 241 -5.09 4.71 -1.97
C PHE A 241 -4.57 5.37 -3.25
N ALA A 242 -5.45 5.98 -4.07
CA ALA A 242 -5.04 6.59 -5.34
C ALA A 242 -3.93 7.64 -5.18
N GLN A 243 -4.06 8.53 -4.20
CA GLN A 243 -3.03 9.54 -3.91
C GLN A 243 -1.78 8.89 -3.28
N GLY A 244 -1.98 7.84 -2.47
CA GLY A 244 -0.90 7.07 -1.85
C GLY A 244 -0.05 6.33 -2.88
N ASP A 245 -0.68 5.62 -3.81
CA ASP A 245 -0.03 4.87 -4.89
C ASP A 245 0.84 5.79 -5.73
N TRP A 246 0.28 6.92 -6.13
CA TRP A 246 1.00 7.94 -6.89
C TRP A 246 2.18 8.53 -6.11
N ALA A 247 1.94 8.95 -4.86
CA ALA A 247 2.97 9.56 -4.03
C ALA A 247 4.13 8.59 -3.78
N TYR A 248 3.82 7.33 -3.54
CA TYR A 248 4.82 6.28 -3.34
C TYR A 248 5.71 6.10 -4.58
N VAL A 249 5.09 5.91 -5.76
CA VAL A 249 5.86 5.72 -7.01
C VAL A 249 6.77 6.92 -7.26
N LEU A 250 6.26 8.14 -7.15
CA LEU A 250 7.04 9.35 -7.41
C LEU A 250 8.16 9.54 -6.37
N ASN A 251 7.83 9.42 -5.08
CA ASN A 251 8.81 9.58 -4.01
C ASN A 251 9.92 8.51 -4.10
N ARG A 252 9.57 7.24 -4.36
CA ARG A 252 10.58 6.18 -4.48
C ARG A 252 11.44 6.36 -5.74
N ALA A 253 10.86 6.72 -6.87
CA ALA A 253 11.62 6.95 -8.10
C ALA A 253 12.66 8.09 -7.95
N THR A 254 12.35 9.16 -7.21
CA THR A 254 13.32 10.25 -6.95
C THR A 254 14.54 9.84 -6.12
N ARG A 255 14.51 8.68 -5.47
CA ARG A 255 15.68 8.14 -4.74
C ARG A 255 16.71 7.50 -5.67
N HIS A 256 16.31 7.15 -6.90
CA HIS A 256 17.14 6.45 -7.88
C HIS A 256 17.72 7.38 -8.95
N THR A 257 17.19 8.59 -9.10
CA THR A 257 17.64 9.57 -10.10
C THR A 257 17.32 11.00 -9.68
N SER A 258 18.08 11.97 -10.18
CA SER A 258 17.79 13.41 -10.00
C SER A 258 16.88 13.98 -11.10
N HIS A 259 16.42 13.16 -12.06
CA HIS A 259 15.57 13.60 -13.16
C HIS A 259 14.31 14.31 -12.65
N ARG A 260 14.09 15.55 -13.10
CA ARG A 260 12.95 16.41 -12.71
C ARG A 260 12.68 16.48 -11.19
N GLY A 261 13.72 16.34 -10.37
CA GLY A 261 13.59 16.21 -8.92
C GLY A 261 12.90 17.41 -8.25
N ASP A 262 13.12 18.65 -8.75
CA ASP A 262 12.44 19.84 -8.21
C ASP A 262 10.93 19.84 -8.53
N GLU A 263 10.55 19.47 -9.74
CA GLU A 263 9.15 19.32 -10.14
C GLU A 263 8.45 18.22 -9.35
N ALA A 264 9.10 17.08 -9.18
CA ALA A 264 8.57 15.98 -8.37
C ALA A 264 8.33 16.40 -6.91
N ARG A 265 9.29 17.09 -6.29
CA ARG A 265 9.13 17.62 -4.92
C ARG A 265 8.02 18.66 -4.83
N ALA A 266 7.90 19.54 -5.82
CA ALA A 266 6.82 20.55 -5.86
C ALA A 266 5.45 19.88 -5.95
N ALA A 267 5.26 18.90 -6.84
CA ALA A 267 4.02 18.16 -7.00
C ALA A 267 3.65 17.37 -5.73
N LEU A 268 4.63 16.67 -5.10
CA LEU A 268 4.40 15.96 -3.83
C LEU A 268 3.96 16.91 -2.72
N ARG A 269 4.55 18.10 -2.61
CA ARG A 269 4.16 19.10 -1.61
C ARG A 269 2.76 19.64 -1.86
N GLU A 270 2.40 19.90 -3.11
CA GLU A 270 1.06 20.40 -3.46
C GLU A 270 -0.01 19.35 -3.17
N VAL A 271 0.21 18.09 -3.56
CA VAL A 271 -0.71 16.99 -3.24
C VAL A 271 -0.80 16.78 -1.72
N ALA A 272 0.31 16.90 -0.98
CA ALA A 272 0.29 16.80 0.48
C ALA A 272 -0.59 17.88 1.14
N LEU A 273 -0.51 19.12 0.66
CA LEU A 273 -1.36 20.21 1.15
C LEU A 273 -2.84 19.97 0.81
N GLY A 274 -3.14 19.53 -0.42
CA GLY A 274 -4.51 19.21 -0.84
C GLY A 274 -5.12 18.06 -0.04
N VAL A 275 -4.35 16.99 0.19
CA VAL A 275 -4.77 15.86 1.04
C VAL A 275 -5.02 16.32 2.47
N ALA A 276 -4.12 17.11 3.05
CA ALA A 276 -4.28 17.63 4.41
C ALA A 276 -5.53 18.52 4.54
N ASP A 277 -5.74 19.42 3.60
CA ASP A 277 -6.94 20.29 3.56
C ASP A 277 -8.22 19.46 3.46
N ASN A 278 -8.24 18.44 2.59
CA ASN A 278 -9.39 17.55 2.42
C ASN A 278 -9.74 16.82 3.73
N VAL A 279 -8.75 16.17 4.37
CA VAL A 279 -9.02 15.43 5.61
C VAL A 279 -9.37 16.33 6.80
N LEU A 280 -8.82 17.54 6.86
CA LEU A 280 -9.18 18.55 7.88
C LEU A 280 -10.60 19.07 7.68
N THR A 281 -11.04 19.20 6.43
CA THR A 281 -12.37 19.74 6.09
C THR A 281 -13.47 18.69 6.22
N HIS A 282 -13.23 17.46 5.76
CA HIS A 282 -14.26 16.42 5.64
C HIS A 282 -14.18 15.35 6.74
N GLY A 283 -13.05 15.29 7.48
CA GLY A 283 -12.81 14.27 8.51
C GLY A 283 -12.54 12.90 7.92
N ILE A 284 -12.51 11.90 8.81
CA ILE A 284 -12.27 10.49 8.49
C ILE A 284 -13.61 9.77 8.30
N GLN A 285 -13.77 9.07 7.17
CA GLN A 285 -15.03 8.44 6.78
C GLN A 285 -14.76 7.09 6.07
N GLY A 286 -15.83 6.28 5.93
CA GLY A 286 -15.80 5.02 5.19
C GLY A 286 -15.62 3.78 6.06
N SER A 287 -15.01 2.75 5.50
CA SER A 287 -14.62 1.51 6.18
C SER A 287 -13.22 1.62 6.81
N MET A 288 -12.83 0.63 7.60
CA MET A 288 -11.46 0.53 8.12
C MET A 288 -10.41 0.53 6.98
N HIS A 289 -10.75 -0.08 5.85
CA HIS A 289 -9.89 -0.12 4.66
C HIS A 289 -9.73 1.28 4.02
N ASP A 290 -10.81 2.07 3.94
CA ASP A 290 -10.73 3.44 3.46
C ASP A 290 -9.85 4.30 4.38
N VAL A 291 -9.98 4.13 5.69
CA VAL A 291 -9.15 4.83 6.69
C VAL A 291 -7.68 4.42 6.58
N LEU A 292 -7.40 3.14 6.34
CA LEU A 292 -6.02 2.69 6.07
C LEU A 292 -5.44 3.40 4.84
N GLY A 293 -6.21 3.53 3.76
CA GLY A 293 -5.80 4.28 2.56
C GLY A 293 -5.43 5.72 2.86
N VAL A 294 -6.25 6.42 3.66
CA VAL A 294 -5.97 7.80 4.09
C VAL A 294 -4.68 7.88 4.92
N VAL A 295 -4.56 7.05 5.95
CA VAL A 295 -3.42 7.08 6.89
C VAL A 295 -2.11 6.71 6.21
N THR A 296 -2.14 5.74 5.29
CA THR A 296 -0.96 5.36 4.50
C THR A 296 -0.53 6.47 3.55
N THR A 297 -1.50 7.12 2.90
CA THR A 297 -1.26 8.30 2.05
C THR A 297 -0.61 9.43 2.83
N LEU A 298 -1.13 9.76 4.01
CA LEU A 298 -0.55 10.78 4.88
C LEU A 298 0.88 10.41 5.31
N ALA A 299 1.13 9.13 5.64
CA ALA A 299 2.45 8.66 6.03
C ALA A 299 3.48 8.79 4.88
N GLU A 300 3.10 8.43 3.65
CA GLU A 300 3.99 8.56 2.50
C GLU A 300 4.24 10.03 2.13
N LEU A 301 3.22 10.88 2.18
CA LEU A 301 3.37 12.32 1.92
C LEU A 301 4.18 13.03 3.01
N GLN A 302 4.05 12.64 4.28
CA GLN A 302 4.90 13.14 5.36
C GLN A 302 6.38 12.76 5.14
N ASN A 303 6.62 11.55 4.65
CA ASN A 303 7.96 11.08 4.28
C ASN A 303 8.51 11.84 3.06
N ALA A 304 7.69 12.05 2.03
CA ALA A 304 8.08 12.73 0.79
C ALA A 304 8.32 14.24 0.96
N ALA A 305 7.64 14.89 1.91
CA ALA A 305 7.75 16.32 2.20
C ALA A 305 8.02 16.58 3.70
N PRO A 306 9.24 16.27 4.19
CA PRO A 306 9.57 16.39 5.61
C PRO A 306 9.31 17.78 6.16
N GLY A 307 8.66 17.86 7.32
CA GLY A 307 8.34 19.10 8.01
C GLY A 307 7.11 19.84 7.47
N LEU A 308 6.45 19.35 6.43
CA LEU A 308 5.23 19.97 5.89
C LEU A 308 3.97 19.51 6.66
N LEU A 309 3.82 18.21 6.88
CA LEU A 309 2.73 17.63 7.66
C LEU A 309 3.25 17.28 9.05
N LEU A 310 2.65 17.85 10.08
CA LEU A 310 3.04 17.63 11.48
C LEU A 310 1.99 16.78 12.19
N THR A 311 2.44 15.74 12.87
CA THR A 311 1.65 14.84 13.71
C THR A 311 2.34 14.70 15.09
N PRO A 312 1.64 14.24 16.14
CA PRO A 312 2.24 14.10 17.49
C PRO A 312 3.48 13.20 17.51
N ARG A 313 3.52 12.22 16.61
CA ARG A 313 4.68 11.37 16.32
C ARG A 313 4.77 11.19 14.81
N PRO A 314 5.97 11.10 14.21
CA PRO A 314 6.10 10.79 12.79
C PRO A 314 5.34 9.51 12.44
N LEU A 315 4.57 9.56 11.38
CA LEU A 315 3.86 8.38 10.85
C LEU A 315 4.88 7.39 10.28
N ARG A 316 4.68 6.11 10.56
CA ARG A 316 5.54 5.06 10.00
C ARG A 316 5.07 4.69 8.61
N SER A 317 6.00 4.55 7.67
CA SER A 317 5.67 3.94 6.38
C SER A 317 5.42 2.44 6.58
N LEU A 318 4.22 1.99 6.26
CA LEU A 318 3.84 0.58 6.35
C LEU A 318 4.64 -0.27 5.35
N LEU A 319 4.82 0.24 4.13
CA LEU A 319 5.53 -0.45 3.05
C LEU A 319 7.05 -0.58 3.27
N ASP A 320 7.63 0.19 4.20
CA ASP A 320 9.02 -0.03 4.64
C ASP A 320 9.13 -1.23 5.59
N ARG A 321 8.03 -1.69 6.17
CA ARG A 321 7.99 -2.87 7.06
C ARG A 321 7.57 -4.13 6.31
N ARG A 322 6.58 -4.04 5.43
CA ARG A 322 5.98 -5.17 4.72
C ARG A 322 5.59 -4.79 3.29
N PRO A 323 5.73 -5.69 2.30
CA PRO A 323 5.47 -5.36 0.89
C PRO A 323 3.99 -5.54 0.53
N PHE A 324 3.06 -4.97 1.29
CA PHE A 324 1.63 -4.98 0.97
C PHE A 324 0.82 -3.97 1.78
N LEU A 325 -0.27 -3.49 1.16
CA LEU A 325 -1.27 -2.58 1.73
C LEU A 325 -2.65 -3.22 1.69
#